data_ef0394e6a1e47137a12fb42979e90a81
#
_entry.id   ef0394e6a1e47137a12fb42979e90a81
#
_cell.length_a   1.000
_cell.length_b   1.000
_cell.length_c   1.000
_cell.angle_alpha   90.00
_cell.angle_beta   90.00
_cell.angle_gamma   90.00
#
_symmetry.space_group_name_H-M   'P 1'
#
loop_
_entity.id
_entity.type
_entity.pdbx_description
1 polymer ?
#
loop_
_entity_poly.entity_id
_entity_poly.type
_entity_poly.pdbx_seq_one_letter_code
_entity_poly.pdbx_strand_id
1 'polypeptide(L)'
;IKEAILSILPLCDEVIVAVGDCTDGTRELVQAIHPTKIKIIDTVWNTALNRDGIVLADETNKALQAAFATNSHWLIYIQGDEVLHEDGFAAITQAMEKHKDDKKVDGLLLNYRHFYGSYDYIATSSHWYKNEIRIIKNNVNIYSYKDAQGFRKGDNEKLNVKPVDAFVHHYGWVKKPKTMMNKRKEGVKFWEGEKYTEEYDKTDLGDYDFSQIDSLELYKKPHPQVMQQRIINVNWKFNYDVSFNKKTLKDQLKNLLFKLTGKRLFEYQNYKII
;
A
#
# COMPACT_ATOMS: atom_id res chain seq x y z
N ILE A 1 6.92 -6.77 -5.88
CA ILE A 1 6.28 -7.90 -5.18
C ILE A 1 7.28 -8.67 -4.30
N LYS A 2 8.49 -8.99 -4.76
CA LYS A 2 9.49 -9.75 -3.98
C LYS A 2 9.80 -9.09 -2.65
N GLU A 3 10.16 -7.82 -2.68
CA GLU A 3 10.52 -7.04 -1.48
C GLU A 3 9.31 -6.86 -0.53
N ALA A 4 8.11 -6.73 -1.08
CA ALA A 4 6.89 -6.68 -0.30
C ALA A 4 6.71 -7.96 0.53
N ILE A 5 6.77 -9.12 -0.12
CA ILE A 5 6.64 -10.42 0.56
C ILE A 5 7.76 -10.61 1.59
N LEU A 6 9.02 -10.37 1.20
CA LEU A 6 10.16 -10.53 2.11
C LEU A 6 10.07 -9.65 3.35
N SER A 7 9.44 -8.47 3.25
CA SER A 7 9.32 -7.53 4.37
C SER A 7 8.37 -7.98 5.46
N ILE A 8 7.38 -8.83 5.14
CA ILE A 8 6.41 -9.35 6.13
C ILE A 8 6.70 -10.80 6.54
N LEU A 9 7.51 -11.52 5.74
CA LEU A 9 7.79 -12.94 5.95
C LEU A 9 8.29 -13.30 7.36
N PRO A 10 9.11 -12.46 8.05
CA PRO A 10 9.52 -12.72 9.43
C PRO A 10 8.38 -12.69 10.46
N LEU A 11 7.27 -11.99 10.17
CA LEU A 11 6.12 -11.85 11.05
C LEU A 11 5.01 -12.87 10.76
N CYS A 12 5.13 -13.63 9.65
CA CYS A 12 4.08 -14.52 9.18
C CYS A 12 4.47 -15.99 9.30
N ASP A 13 3.53 -16.84 9.68
CA ASP A 13 3.64 -18.29 9.60
C ASP A 13 3.45 -18.77 8.16
N GLU A 14 2.52 -18.13 7.44
CA GLU A 14 2.19 -18.40 6.03
C GLU A 14 1.92 -17.06 5.31
N VAL A 15 2.25 -16.97 4.03
CA VAL A 15 1.91 -15.83 3.17
C VAL A 15 1.10 -16.34 1.98
N ILE A 16 -0.12 -15.87 1.86
CA ILE A 16 -1.01 -16.19 0.75
C ILE A 16 -0.89 -15.10 -0.30
N VAL A 17 -0.58 -15.47 -1.53
CA VAL A 17 -0.41 -14.55 -2.63
C VAL A 17 -1.42 -14.84 -3.73
N ALA A 18 -2.35 -13.91 -3.97
CA ALA A 18 -3.21 -13.95 -5.15
C ALA A 18 -2.38 -13.52 -6.38
N VAL A 19 -2.27 -14.40 -7.34
CA VAL A 19 -1.54 -14.16 -8.59
C VAL A 19 -2.55 -14.25 -9.74
N GLY A 20 -2.77 -13.12 -10.41
CA GLY A 20 -3.62 -13.07 -11.61
C GLY A 20 -2.93 -13.64 -12.84
N ASP A 21 -3.57 -13.48 -14.01
CA ASP A 21 -3.09 -13.98 -15.32
C ASP A 21 -1.83 -13.22 -15.76
N CYS A 22 -0.74 -13.30 -15.01
CA CYS A 22 0.50 -12.63 -15.35
C CYS A 22 1.40 -13.52 -16.23
N THR A 23 1.99 -12.92 -17.26
CA THR A 23 2.91 -13.58 -18.21
C THR A 23 4.35 -13.09 -18.08
N ASP A 24 4.65 -12.30 -17.04
CA ASP A 24 5.92 -11.61 -16.83
C ASP A 24 6.88 -12.35 -15.87
N GLY A 25 6.56 -13.60 -15.51
CA GLY A 25 7.35 -14.41 -14.59
C GLY A 25 7.08 -14.10 -13.10
N THR A 26 6.07 -13.28 -12.78
CA THR A 26 5.73 -12.95 -11.38
C THR A 26 5.39 -14.21 -10.58
N ARG A 27 4.66 -15.16 -11.16
CA ARG A 27 4.25 -16.39 -10.48
C ARG A 27 5.45 -17.23 -10.05
N GLU A 28 6.39 -17.47 -10.96
CA GLU A 28 7.62 -18.22 -10.73
C GLU A 28 8.51 -17.51 -9.70
N LEU A 29 8.61 -16.18 -9.79
CA LEU A 29 9.32 -15.36 -8.82
C LEU A 29 8.75 -15.54 -7.41
N VAL A 30 7.44 -15.46 -7.26
CA VAL A 30 6.76 -15.61 -5.96
C VAL A 30 6.99 -16.99 -5.39
N GLN A 31 6.85 -18.04 -6.21
CA GLN A 31 7.07 -19.43 -5.81
C GLN A 31 8.51 -19.67 -5.32
N ALA A 32 9.48 -18.99 -5.90
CA ALA A 32 10.90 -19.13 -5.55
C ALA A 32 11.32 -18.40 -4.25
N ILE A 33 10.47 -17.52 -3.68
CA ILE A 33 10.82 -16.75 -2.47
C ILE A 33 11.00 -17.63 -1.25
N HIS A 34 10.03 -18.52 -0.99
CA HIS A 34 10.08 -19.43 0.17
C HIS A 34 9.18 -20.66 -0.06
N PRO A 35 9.74 -21.85 -0.24
CA PRO A 35 8.99 -23.02 -0.72
C PRO A 35 7.90 -23.53 0.23
N THR A 36 8.01 -23.25 1.53
CA THR A 36 7.08 -23.78 2.54
C THR A 36 6.13 -22.73 3.13
N LYS A 37 6.51 -21.45 3.15
CA LYS A 37 5.67 -20.39 3.70
C LYS A 37 4.78 -19.69 2.66
N ILE A 38 5.12 -19.79 1.37
CA ILE A 38 4.35 -19.13 0.31
C ILE A 38 3.29 -20.08 -0.24
N LYS A 39 2.06 -19.62 -0.20
CA LYS A 39 0.91 -20.29 -0.83
C LYS A 39 0.34 -19.39 -1.92
N ILE A 40 0.44 -19.85 -3.16
CA ILE A 40 -0.12 -19.13 -4.31
C ILE A 40 -1.56 -19.59 -4.52
N ILE A 41 -2.44 -18.62 -4.74
CA ILE A 41 -3.76 -18.84 -5.32
C ILE A 41 -3.78 -18.19 -6.69
N ASP A 42 -4.01 -18.97 -7.72
CA ASP A 42 -4.16 -18.44 -9.08
C ASP A 42 -5.55 -17.83 -9.22
N THR A 43 -5.62 -16.59 -9.69
CA THR A 43 -6.88 -15.85 -9.82
C THR A 43 -7.07 -15.36 -11.25
N VAL A 44 -8.32 -15.10 -11.60
CA VAL A 44 -8.70 -14.41 -12.84
C VAL A 44 -9.37 -13.11 -12.46
N TRP A 45 -8.88 -12.01 -13.01
CA TRP A 45 -9.43 -10.70 -12.73
C TRP A 45 -10.81 -10.53 -13.36
N ASN A 46 -11.77 -10.08 -12.57
CA ASN A 46 -13.11 -9.82 -13.07
C ASN A 46 -13.16 -8.45 -13.76
N THR A 47 -12.94 -8.44 -15.07
CA THR A 47 -12.92 -7.18 -15.89
C THR A 47 -14.25 -6.43 -15.85
N ALA A 48 -15.38 -7.08 -15.55
CA ALA A 48 -16.66 -6.40 -15.37
C ALA A 48 -16.66 -5.44 -14.16
N LEU A 49 -15.69 -5.57 -13.24
CA LEU A 49 -15.49 -4.70 -12.10
C LEU A 49 -14.46 -3.58 -12.37
N ASN A 50 -14.00 -3.41 -13.60
CA ASN A 50 -13.08 -2.35 -13.99
C ASN A 50 -13.75 -0.97 -13.96
N ARG A 51 -14.05 -0.53 -12.75
CA ARG A 51 -14.67 0.75 -12.45
C ARG A 51 -14.31 1.17 -11.03
N ASP A 52 -13.91 2.42 -10.83
CA ASP A 52 -13.59 3.00 -9.51
C ASP A 52 -12.59 2.17 -8.68
N GLY A 53 -11.75 1.36 -9.32
CA GLY A 53 -10.76 0.50 -8.66
C GLY A 53 -11.34 -0.72 -7.94
N ILE A 54 -12.62 -1.03 -8.08
CA ILE A 54 -13.32 -2.10 -7.34
C ILE A 54 -12.68 -3.48 -7.59
N VAL A 55 -12.16 -3.72 -8.78
CA VAL A 55 -11.47 -4.97 -9.13
C VAL A 55 -10.27 -5.25 -8.23
N LEU A 56 -9.60 -4.21 -7.71
CA LEU A 56 -8.46 -4.36 -6.78
C LEU A 56 -8.92 -4.91 -5.41
N ALA A 57 -10.08 -4.46 -4.94
CA ALA A 57 -10.68 -5.00 -3.72
C ALA A 57 -11.18 -6.44 -3.92
N ASP A 58 -11.72 -6.76 -5.10
CA ASP A 58 -12.13 -8.12 -5.45
C ASP A 58 -10.95 -9.09 -5.38
N GLU A 59 -9.82 -8.76 -6.01
CA GLU A 59 -8.60 -9.56 -5.95
C GLU A 59 -8.05 -9.70 -4.52
N THR A 60 -8.07 -8.62 -3.74
CA THR A 60 -7.70 -8.66 -2.33
C THR A 60 -8.62 -9.58 -1.53
N ASN A 61 -9.93 -9.55 -1.79
CA ASN A 61 -10.90 -10.40 -1.09
C ASN A 61 -10.74 -11.88 -1.44
N LYS A 62 -10.28 -12.24 -2.65
CA LYS A 62 -9.95 -13.64 -2.99
C LYS A 62 -8.80 -14.16 -2.10
N ALA A 63 -7.73 -13.38 -1.93
CA ALA A 63 -6.64 -13.73 -1.02
C ALA A 63 -7.12 -13.78 0.44
N LEU A 64 -7.96 -12.83 0.85
CA LEU A 64 -8.50 -12.72 2.20
C LEU A 64 -9.39 -13.94 2.56
N GLN A 65 -10.21 -14.43 1.62
CA GLN A 65 -11.00 -15.62 1.82
C GLN A 65 -10.13 -16.87 2.10
N ALA A 66 -9.01 -17.02 1.38
CA ALA A 66 -8.07 -18.10 1.64
C ALA A 66 -7.36 -17.92 3.00
N ALA A 67 -7.08 -16.68 3.41
CA ALA A 67 -6.47 -16.38 4.70
C ALA A 67 -7.42 -16.65 5.88
N PHE A 68 -8.71 -16.43 5.73
CA PHE A 68 -9.70 -16.75 6.78
C PHE A 68 -9.77 -18.25 7.11
N ALA A 69 -9.40 -19.11 6.18
CA ALA A 69 -9.35 -20.54 6.41
C ALA A 69 -8.16 -21.01 7.27
N THR A 70 -7.25 -20.10 7.60
CA THR A 70 -6.11 -20.38 8.49
C THR A 70 -6.50 -20.28 9.97
N ASN A 71 -5.69 -20.86 10.86
CA ASN A 71 -5.87 -20.73 12.30
C ASN A 71 -5.19 -19.47 12.88
N SER A 72 -4.77 -18.53 12.04
CA SER A 72 -4.11 -17.30 12.47
C SER A 72 -5.09 -16.37 13.20
N HIS A 73 -4.65 -15.69 14.24
CA HIS A 73 -5.45 -14.66 14.93
C HIS A 73 -5.46 -13.33 14.17
N TRP A 74 -4.38 -13.05 13.46
CA TRP A 74 -4.15 -11.82 12.73
C TRP A 74 -3.78 -12.10 11.28
N LEU A 75 -4.20 -11.22 10.40
CA LEU A 75 -3.85 -11.22 8.98
C LEU A 75 -3.12 -9.93 8.66
N ILE A 76 -1.93 -10.04 8.06
CA ILE A 76 -1.15 -8.90 7.57
C ILE A 76 -1.43 -8.75 6.08
N TYR A 77 -1.88 -7.59 5.66
CA TYR A 77 -2.08 -7.23 4.26
C TYR A 77 -0.96 -6.34 3.76
N ILE A 78 -0.41 -6.64 2.60
CA ILE A 78 0.59 -5.81 1.93
C ILE A 78 0.36 -5.82 0.42
N GLN A 79 0.51 -4.66 -0.22
CA GLN A 79 0.44 -4.53 -1.67
C GLN A 79 1.83 -4.73 -2.30
N GLY A 80 1.87 -5.08 -3.59
CA GLY A 80 3.13 -5.42 -4.27
C GLY A 80 4.15 -4.29 -4.40
N ASP A 81 3.76 -3.05 -4.12
CA ASP A 81 4.61 -1.85 -4.11
C ASP A 81 4.77 -1.23 -2.72
N GLU A 82 4.37 -1.96 -1.69
CA GLU A 82 4.55 -1.61 -0.27
C GLU A 82 5.61 -2.49 0.37
N VAL A 83 6.35 -1.93 1.31
CA VAL A 83 7.40 -2.64 2.07
C VAL A 83 7.32 -2.22 3.54
N LEU A 84 7.14 -3.19 4.43
CA LEU A 84 7.15 -2.95 5.87
C LEU A 84 8.59 -2.75 6.36
N HIS A 85 8.83 -1.69 7.13
CA HIS A 85 10.14 -1.45 7.71
C HIS A 85 10.34 -2.31 8.95
N GLU A 86 11.48 -2.99 9.04
CA GLU A 86 11.82 -3.94 10.12
C GLU A 86 11.89 -3.30 11.51
N ASP A 87 12.18 -2.01 11.60
CA ASP A 87 12.16 -1.27 12.88
C ASP A 87 10.80 -1.35 13.59
N GLY A 88 9.72 -1.61 12.84
CA GLY A 88 8.38 -1.75 13.38
C GLY A 88 8.01 -3.15 13.87
N PHE A 89 8.84 -4.17 13.66
CA PHE A 89 8.46 -5.56 13.95
C PHE A 89 8.13 -5.79 15.43
N ALA A 90 8.96 -5.29 16.32
CA ALA A 90 8.74 -5.43 17.76
C ALA A 90 7.43 -4.76 18.21
N ALA A 91 7.14 -3.55 17.70
CA ALA A 91 5.92 -2.83 18.02
C ALA A 91 4.67 -3.54 17.47
N ILE A 92 4.75 -4.11 16.27
CA ILE A 92 3.68 -4.90 15.67
C ILE A 92 3.41 -6.16 16.50
N THR A 93 4.44 -6.95 16.81
CA THR A 93 4.30 -8.20 17.59
C THR A 93 3.70 -7.92 18.95
N GLN A 94 4.19 -6.88 19.63
CA GLN A 94 3.66 -6.47 20.94
C GLN A 94 2.19 -6.03 20.87
N ALA A 95 1.81 -5.28 19.83
CA ALA A 95 0.42 -4.84 19.64
C ALA A 95 -0.50 -6.01 19.30
N MET A 96 -0.06 -6.95 18.45
CA MET A 96 -0.79 -8.17 18.11
C MET A 96 -1.05 -9.01 19.36
N GLU A 97 -0.05 -9.24 20.20
CA GLU A 97 -0.21 -10.01 21.44
C GLU A 97 -1.12 -9.27 22.43
N LYS A 98 -0.89 -7.98 22.66
CA LYS A 98 -1.68 -7.16 23.58
C LYS A 98 -3.18 -7.13 23.24
N HIS A 99 -3.51 -7.10 21.97
CA HIS A 99 -4.90 -6.95 21.51
C HIS A 99 -5.50 -8.25 20.92
N LYS A 100 -4.81 -9.38 21.12
CA LYS A 100 -5.23 -10.69 20.60
C LYS A 100 -6.68 -11.02 20.98
N ASP A 101 -7.02 -10.91 22.25
CA ASP A 101 -8.32 -11.27 22.81
C ASP A 101 -9.28 -10.07 22.96
N ASP A 102 -8.85 -8.87 22.61
CA ASP A 102 -9.68 -7.67 22.68
C ASP A 102 -10.70 -7.66 21.51
N LYS A 103 -11.95 -8.02 21.82
CA LYS A 103 -13.06 -8.07 20.86
C LYS A 103 -13.47 -6.69 20.31
N LYS A 104 -13.02 -5.61 20.92
CA LYS A 104 -13.33 -4.24 20.45
C LYS A 104 -12.35 -3.80 19.35
N VAL A 105 -11.18 -4.43 19.24
CA VAL A 105 -10.16 -4.11 18.25
C VAL A 105 -10.33 -5.00 17.02
N ASP A 106 -10.57 -4.40 15.88
CA ASP A 106 -10.71 -5.10 14.60
C ASP A 106 -9.38 -5.15 13.83
N GLY A 107 -8.48 -4.19 14.07
CA GLY A 107 -7.22 -4.11 13.34
C GLY A 107 -6.19 -3.16 13.96
N LEU A 108 -5.02 -3.12 13.34
CA LEU A 108 -3.92 -2.24 13.70
C LEU A 108 -3.63 -1.27 12.54
N LEU A 109 -3.39 -0.02 12.91
CA LEU A 109 -3.17 1.09 12.00
C LEU A 109 -1.67 1.39 11.92
N LEU A 110 -1.09 1.31 10.73
CA LEU A 110 0.32 1.56 10.49
C LEU A 110 0.54 2.94 9.86
N ASN A 111 1.71 3.51 10.09
CA ASN A 111 2.15 4.75 9.49
C ASN A 111 2.64 4.51 8.05
N TYR A 112 2.52 5.54 7.19
CA TYR A 112 2.93 5.48 5.79
C TYR A 112 3.95 6.54 5.42
N ARG A 113 4.87 6.14 4.54
CA ARG A 113 5.76 7.04 3.78
C ARG A 113 5.59 6.76 2.30
N HIS A 114 5.11 7.75 1.56
CA HIS A 114 4.97 7.65 0.11
C HIS A 114 6.21 8.20 -0.56
N PHE A 115 7.00 7.33 -1.19
CA PHE A 115 8.14 7.74 -2.00
C PHE A 115 7.68 8.16 -3.39
N TYR A 116 8.29 9.22 -3.92
CA TYR A 116 7.88 9.80 -5.19
C TYR A 116 9.09 10.17 -6.05
N GLY A 117 9.02 9.81 -7.34
CA GLY A 117 10.07 10.06 -8.30
C GLY A 117 11.27 9.12 -8.12
N SER A 118 11.97 9.24 -7.00
CA SER A 118 13.08 8.34 -6.61
C SER A 118 12.93 7.85 -5.17
N TYR A 119 13.89 7.08 -4.72
CA TYR A 119 13.95 6.62 -3.32
C TYR A 119 14.35 7.74 -2.34
N ASP A 120 14.83 8.87 -2.83
CA ASP A 120 15.36 9.95 -1.99
C ASP A 120 14.29 10.92 -1.49
N TYR A 121 13.06 10.87 -2.03
CA TYR A 121 12.03 11.84 -1.73
C TYR A 121 10.75 11.20 -1.22
N ILE A 122 10.15 11.84 -0.21
CA ILE A 122 8.82 11.49 0.32
C ILE A 122 7.83 12.62 0.08
N ALA A 123 6.62 12.25 -0.30
CA ALA A 123 5.51 13.18 -0.49
C ALA A 123 4.90 13.60 0.86
N THR A 124 4.68 14.91 1.04
CA THR A 124 4.33 15.49 2.34
C THR A 124 3.01 16.25 2.39
N SER A 125 2.34 16.43 1.25
CA SER A 125 1.05 17.12 1.21
C SER A 125 -0.09 16.30 1.85
N SER A 126 -1.22 16.96 2.06
CA SER A 126 -2.44 16.33 2.61
C SER A 126 -3.15 15.38 1.64
N HIS A 127 -2.76 15.35 0.36
CA HIS A 127 -3.28 14.39 -0.62
C HIS A 127 -2.79 12.95 -0.37
N TRP A 128 -1.69 12.80 0.36
CA TRP A 128 -1.10 11.52 0.69
C TRP A 128 -1.57 11.06 2.08
N TYR A 129 -2.25 9.92 2.13
CA TYR A 129 -2.64 9.33 3.40
C TYR A 129 -1.39 8.96 4.23
N LYS A 130 -1.49 9.14 5.53
CA LYS A 130 -0.36 8.94 6.45
C LYS A 130 -0.49 7.67 7.28
N ASN A 131 -1.66 7.07 7.27
CA ASN A 131 -1.96 5.87 8.04
C ASN A 131 -2.95 5.01 7.27
N GLU A 132 -2.73 3.70 7.27
CA GLU A 132 -3.68 2.72 6.75
C GLU A 132 -3.72 1.46 7.61
N ILE A 133 -4.88 0.79 7.56
CA ILE A 133 -5.04 -0.51 8.19
C ILE A 133 -4.27 -1.54 7.36
N ARG A 134 -3.27 -2.18 7.96
CA ARG A 134 -2.51 -3.25 7.29
C ARG A 134 -2.47 -4.55 8.08
N ILE A 135 -3.03 -4.54 9.30
CA ILE A 135 -3.18 -5.75 10.11
C ILE A 135 -4.63 -5.79 10.58
N ILE A 136 -5.31 -6.90 10.37
CA ILE A 136 -6.70 -7.10 10.76
C ILE A 136 -6.85 -8.40 11.55
N LYS A 137 -7.89 -8.50 12.37
CA LYS A 137 -8.31 -9.78 12.96
C LYS A 137 -8.73 -10.75 11.86
N ASN A 138 -8.47 -12.05 12.09
CA ASN A 138 -9.06 -13.10 11.27
C ASN A 138 -10.58 -13.18 11.58
N ASN A 139 -11.36 -12.40 10.82
CA ASN A 139 -12.81 -12.28 10.98
C ASN A 139 -13.45 -12.20 9.60
N VAL A 140 -14.24 -13.20 9.24
CA VAL A 140 -14.91 -13.32 7.94
C VAL A 140 -15.86 -12.18 7.58
N ASN A 141 -16.26 -11.34 8.56
CA ASN A 141 -17.05 -10.16 8.31
C ASN A 141 -16.24 -8.95 7.84
N ILE A 142 -14.89 -9.04 7.86
CA ILE A 142 -14.00 -8.00 7.35
C ILE A 142 -13.76 -8.24 5.86
N TYR A 143 -13.77 -7.17 5.07
CA TYR A 143 -13.53 -7.23 3.63
C TYR A 143 -12.76 -6.01 3.14
N SER A 144 -12.03 -6.18 2.03
CA SER A 144 -11.39 -5.09 1.31
C SER A 144 -12.42 -4.24 0.60
N TYR A 145 -12.18 -2.94 0.52
CA TYR A 145 -13.17 -1.94 0.16
C TYR A 145 -12.63 -0.97 -0.91
N LYS A 146 -13.50 -0.58 -1.84
CA LYS A 146 -13.18 0.32 -2.96
C LYS A 146 -11.99 -0.18 -3.79
N ASP A 147 -10.92 0.59 -3.87
CA ASP A 147 -9.68 0.35 -4.58
C ASP A 147 -8.61 -0.37 -3.73
N ALA A 148 -9.04 -1.22 -2.82
CA ALA A 148 -8.20 -1.95 -1.87
C ALA A 148 -7.35 -1.05 -0.94
N GLN A 149 -7.73 0.22 -0.77
CA GLN A 149 -7.03 1.14 0.12
C GLN A 149 -7.13 0.72 1.59
N GLY A 150 -8.28 0.19 2.00
CA GLY A 150 -8.51 -0.22 3.37
C GLY A 150 -9.63 -1.25 3.51
N PHE A 151 -10.14 -1.41 4.74
CA PHE A 151 -11.09 -2.45 5.10
C PHE A 151 -12.38 -1.90 5.69
N ARG A 152 -13.44 -2.69 5.54
CA ARG A 152 -14.75 -2.52 6.19
C ARG A 152 -15.17 -3.82 6.85
N LYS A 153 -16.19 -3.76 7.71
CA LYS A 153 -16.84 -4.93 8.27
C LYS A 153 -18.36 -4.81 8.21
N GLY A 154 -19.03 -5.97 8.25
CA GLY A 154 -20.50 -6.03 8.28
C GLY A 154 -21.14 -5.20 7.18
N ASP A 155 -22.10 -4.33 7.55
CA ASP A 155 -22.76 -3.42 6.62
C ASP A 155 -21.97 -2.11 6.46
N ASN A 156 -20.81 -2.22 5.80
CA ASN A 156 -19.94 -1.08 5.46
C ASN A 156 -19.43 -0.26 6.67
N GLU A 157 -19.29 -0.89 7.83
CA GLU A 157 -18.79 -0.23 9.02
C GLU A 157 -17.26 -0.05 8.99
N LYS A 158 -16.77 1.06 9.53
CA LYS A 158 -15.36 1.30 9.76
C LYS A 158 -14.81 0.38 10.85
N LEU A 159 -13.59 -0.14 10.64
CA LEU A 159 -12.92 -0.93 11.67
C LEU A 159 -12.47 -0.07 12.85
N ASN A 160 -12.60 -0.62 14.05
CA ASN A 160 -12.00 -0.08 15.26
C ASN A 160 -10.53 -0.50 15.32
N VAL A 161 -9.61 0.45 15.41
CA VAL A 161 -8.18 0.18 15.26
C VAL A 161 -7.34 0.77 16.39
N LYS A 162 -6.19 0.15 16.63
CA LYS A 162 -5.12 0.68 17.48
C LYS A 162 -3.94 1.13 16.60
N PRO A 163 -3.42 2.35 16.78
CA PRO A 163 -2.22 2.80 16.10
C PRO A 163 -0.99 2.05 16.63
N VAL A 164 -0.07 1.73 15.71
CA VAL A 164 1.20 1.08 16.00
C VAL A 164 2.33 1.91 15.39
N ASP A 165 3.42 2.09 16.13
CA ASP A 165 4.60 2.81 15.63
C ASP A 165 5.43 1.91 14.72
N ALA A 166 4.88 1.66 13.56
CA ALA A 166 5.50 0.92 12.48
C ALA A 166 5.20 1.61 11.15
N PHE A 167 6.13 1.53 10.20
CA PHE A 167 6.03 2.24 8.94
C PHE A 167 5.98 1.29 7.74
N VAL A 168 5.00 1.53 6.89
CA VAL A 168 4.96 1.00 5.54
C VAL A 168 5.57 2.04 4.59
N HIS A 169 6.55 1.62 3.81
CA HIS A 169 7.15 2.40 2.74
C HIS A 169 6.47 2.04 1.42
N HIS A 170 5.75 2.98 0.84
CA HIS A 170 5.06 2.80 -0.42
C HIS A 170 5.90 3.36 -1.56
N TYR A 171 6.32 2.49 -2.48
CA TYR A 171 7.20 2.81 -3.61
C TYR A 171 6.47 2.82 -4.96
N GLY A 172 5.15 2.84 -4.96
CA GLY A 172 4.33 2.79 -6.16
C GLY A 172 4.62 3.89 -7.18
N TRP A 173 5.18 5.02 -6.71
CA TRP A 173 5.56 6.17 -7.52
C TRP A 173 7.07 6.29 -7.78
N VAL A 174 7.85 5.26 -7.45
CA VAL A 174 9.31 5.20 -7.71
C VAL A 174 9.56 4.34 -8.93
N LYS A 175 9.53 4.95 -10.10
CA LYS A 175 9.75 4.31 -11.41
C LYS A 175 10.39 5.31 -12.37
N LYS A 176 11.13 4.80 -13.37
CA LYS A 176 11.57 5.64 -14.50
C LYS A 176 10.35 6.27 -15.19
N PRO A 177 10.46 7.49 -15.75
CA PRO A 177 9.33 8.21 -16.35
C PRO A 177 8.52 7.37 -17.34
N LYS A 178 9.18 6.71 -18.29
CA LYS A 178 8.53 5.82 -19.26
C LYS A 178 7.77 4.67 -18.58
N THR A 179 8.38 4.01 -17.59
CA THR A 179 7.75 2.91 -16.84
C THR A 179 6.56 3.40 -16.00
N MET A 180 6.65 4.63 -15.45
CA MET A 180 5.54 5.23 -14.72
C MET A 180 4.37 5.53 -15.64
N MET A 181 4.64 6.05 -16.85
CA MET A 181 3.59 6.29 -17.83
C MET A 181 2.89 4.99 -18.24
N ASN A 182 3.65 3.91 -18.49
CA ASN A 182 3.09 2.60 -18.77
C ASN A 182 2.22 2.07 -17.61
N LYS A 183 2.72 2.19 -16.35
CA LYS A 183 1.92 1.82 -15.17
C LYS A 183 0.60 2.59 -15.10
N ARG A 184 0.60 3.89 -15.40
CA ARG A 184 -0.61 4.71 -15.42
C ARG A 184 -1.57 4.28 -16.53
N LYS A 185 -1.04 4.02 -17.72
CA LYS A 185 -1.79 3.54 -18.87
C LYS A 185 -2.52 2.23 -18.53
N GLU A 186 -1.79 1.26 -18.00
CA GLU A 186 -2.38 0.00 -17.51
C GLU A 186 -3.36 0.20 -16.36
N GLY A 187 -3.09 1.18 -15.48
CA GLY A 187 -3.94 1.49 -14.33
C GLY A 187 -5.29 2.08 -14.72
N VAL A 188 -5.36 2.89 -15.78
CA VAL A 188 -6.61 3.58 -16.19
C VAL A 188 -7.78 2.61 -16.37
N LYS A 189 -7.55 1.41 -16.90
CA LYS A 189 -8.57 0.38 -17.06
C LYS A 189 -9.31 0.02 -15.77
N PHE A 190 -8.64 0.07 -14.63
CA PHE A 190 -9.25 -0.28 -13.32
C PHE A 190 -10.24 0.78 -12.83
N TRP A 191 -10.10 2.04 -13.30
CA TRP A 191 -10.98 3.15 -12.92
C TRP A 191 -12.01 3.49 -13.98
N GLU A 192 -11.63 3.46 -15.24
CA GLU A 192 -12.41 4.01 -16.36
C GLU A 192 -13.00 2.89 -17.27
N GLY A 193 -12.58 1.64 -17.08
CA GLY A 193 -12.98 0.49 -17.89
C GLY A 193 -12.21 0.37 -19.21
N GLU A 194 -12.45 -0.74 -19.93
CA GLU A 194 -11.69 -1.12 -21.13
C GLU A 194 -11.81 -0.12 -22.28
N LYS A 195 -12.97 0.52 -22.41
CA LYS A 195 -13.23 1.46 -23.52
C LYS A 195 -12.30 2.68 -23.50
N TYR A 196 -11.87 3.08 -22.30
CA TYR A 196 -10.93 4.19 -22.14
C TYR A 196 -9.49 3.75 -22.45
N THR A 197 -9.18 2.48 -22.22
CA THR A 197 -7.85 1.91 -22.49
C THR A 197 -7.54 1.92 -23.98
N GLU A 198 -8.51 1.63 -24.85
CA GLU A 198 -8.32 1.66 -26.31
C GLU A 198 -7.97 3.05 -26.86
N GLU A 199 -8.50 4.11 -26.25
CA GLU A 199 -8.18 5.50 -26.62
C GLU A 199 -6.78 5.88 -26.14
N TYR A 200 -6.45 5.50 -24.91
CA TYR A 200 -5.12 5.69 -24.34
C TYR A 200 -4.03 4.90 -25.06
N ASP A 201 -4.36 3.68 -25.56
CA ASP A 201 -3.41 2.83 -26.28
C ASP A 201 -2.99 3.39 -27.62
N LYS A 202 -3.85 4.18 -28.26
CA LYS A 202 -3.58 4.84 -29.54
C LYS A 202 -2.77 6.14 -29.37
N THR A 203 -2.59 6.65 -28.14
CA THR A 203 -1.95 7.93 -27.87
C THR A 203 -0.54 7.70 -27.35
N ASP A 204 0.47 8.31 -27.98
CA ASP A 204 1.81 8.41 -27.37
C ASP A 204 1.79 9.50 -26.29
N LEU A 205 1.74 9.07 -25.03
CA LEU A 205 1.67 9.95 -23.88
C LEU A 205 3.06 10.47 -23.44
N GLY A 206 4.13 10.07 -24.13
CA GLY A 206 5.49 10.44 -23.77
C GLY A 206 5.93 9.90 -22.39
N ASP A 207 6.79 10.62 -21.73
CA ASP A 207 7.28 10.31 -20.39
C ASP A 207 6.40 10.95 -19.30
N TYR A 208 6.29 10.28 -18.15
CA TYR A 208 5.57 10.83 -17.00
C TYR A 208 6.31 12.04 -16.41
N ASP A 209 5.60 13.15 -16.28
CA ASP A 209 6.12 14.37 -15.66
C ASP A 209 5.98 14.34 -14.14
N PHE A 210 7.07 14.05 -13.44
CA PHE A 210 7.13 14.06 -11.98
C PHE A 210 7.17 15.47 -11.37
N SER A 211 7.34 16.55 -12.16
CA SER A 211 7.42 17.91 -11.65
C SER A 211 6.08 18.45 -11.11
N GLN A 212 4.97 17.81 -11.46
CA GLN A 212 3.62 18.23 -11.09
C GLN A 212 3.23 17.91 -9.64
N ILE A 213 4.17 17.47 -8.83
CA ILE A 213 3.95 17.22 -7.39
C ILE A 213 3.88 18.53 -6.61
N ASP A 214 3.08 18.54 -5.56
CA ASP A 214 2.83 19.73 -4.73
C ASP A 214 3.89 19.97 -3.64
N SER A 215 4.44 18.95 -3.02
CA SER A 215 5.58 19.08 -2.12
C SER A 215 6.28 17.76 -1.81
N LEU A 216 7.60 17.81 -1.76
CA LEU A 216 8.45 16.70 -1.36
C LEU A 216 9.42 17.13 -0.26
N GLU A 217 9.88 16.14 0.51
CA GLU A 217 11.00 16.28 1.45
C GLU A 217 12.06 15.21 1.16
N LEU A 218 13.33 15.54 1.41
CA LEU A 218 14.41 14.56 1.32
C LEU A 218 14.27 13.52 2.43
N TYR A 219 14.31 12.25 2.04
CA TYR A 219 14.34 11.13 2.96
C TYR A 219 15.79 10.79 3.32
N LYS A 220 16.13 10.95 4.61
CA LYS A 220 17.49 10.78 5.12
C LYS A 220 17.66 9.57 6.04
N LYS A 221 16.58 8.79 6.26
CA LYS A 221 16.63 7.60 7.09
C LYS A 221 16.93 6.36 6.26
N PRO A 222 17.35 5.24 6.86
CA PRO A 222 17.51 4.00 6.15
C PRO A 222 16.21 3.54 5.48
N HIS A 223 16.33 2.92 4.32
CA HIS A 223 15.27 2.11 3.72
C HIS A 223 15.26 0.72 4.33
N PRO A 224 14.14 0.00 4.28
CA PRO A 224 14.08 -1.40 4.70
C PRO A 224 15.21 -2.22 4.09
N GLN A 225 15.81 -3.11 4.87
CA GLN A 225 16.95 -3.91 4.44
C GLN A 225 16.68 -4.68 3.15
N VAL A 226 15.47 -5.20 2.98
CA VAL A 226 15.04 -5.93 1.77
C VAL A 226 15.08 -5.07 0.51
N MET A 227 15.08 -3.72 0.64
CA MET A 227 15.13 -2.78 -0.48
C MET A 227 16.54 -2.42 -0.95
N GLN A 228 17.58 -2.68 -0.16
CA GLN A 228 18.94 -2.19 -0.43
C GLN A 228 19.44 -2.62 -1.82
N GLN A 229 19.34 -3.91 -2.14
CA GLN A 229 19.82 -4.41 -3.44
C GLN A 229 19.03 -3.81 -4.61
N ARG A 230 17.72 -3.63 -4.43
CA ARG A 230 16.85 -3.00 -5.44
C ARG A 230 17.24 -1.53 -5.66
N ILE A 231 17.50 -0.78 -4.60
CA ILE A 231 17.89 0.63 -4.66
C ILE A 231 19.23 0.78 -5.40
N ILE A 232 20.19 -0.08 -5.11
CA ILE A 232 21.52 -0.09 -5.79
C ILE A 232 21.35 -0.37 -7.29
N ASN A 233 20.48 -1.30 -7.66
CA ASN A 233 20.34 -1.76 -9.05
C ASN A 233 19.44 -0.85 -9.91
N VAL A 234 18.52 -0.11 -9.29
CA VAL A 234 17.59 0.78 -10.02
C VAL A 234 18.13 2.19 -10.01
N ASN A 235 19.04 2.44 -10.92
CA ASN A 235 19.72 3.74 -10.99
C ASN A 235 19.03 4.66 -12.00
N TRP A 236 18.09 5.50 -11.54
CA TRP A 236 17.69 6.71 -12.24
C TRP A 236 17.71 7.90 -11.29
N LYS A 237 18.14 9.05 -11.79
CA LYS A 237 18.26 10.27 -10.99
C LYS A 237 16.99 11.11 -11.18
N PHE A 238 16.35 11.44 -10.07
CA PHE A 238 15.29 12.43 -9.99
C PHE A 238 15.76 13.57 -9.09
N ASN A 239 15.83 14.77 -9.63
CA ASN A 239 16.20 15.96 -8.87
C ASN A 239 14.96 16.83 -8.69
N TYR A 240 14.65 17.17 -7.46
CA TYR A 240 13.54 18.04 -7.12
C TYR A 240 14.00 19.17 -6.19
N ASP A 241 13.57 20.38 -6.47
CA ASP A 241 13.79 21.50 -5.58
C ASP A 241 12.83 21.42 -4.38
N VAL A 242 13.33 20.95 -3.24
CA VAL A 242 12.55 20.78 -2.00
C VAL A 242 12.09 22.10 -1.38
N SER A 243 12.63 23.25 -1.83
CA SER A 243 12.11 24.58 -1.46
C SER A 243 10.78 24.89 -2.14
N PHE A 244 10.52 24.23 -3.27
CA PHE A 244 9.27 24.37 -4.00
C PHE A 244 8.11 23.74 -3.24
N ASN A 245 7.10 24.54 -2.96
CA ASN A 245 5.97 24.12 -2.14
C ASN A 245 4.68 24.79 -2.64
N LYS A 246 3.82 23.99 -3.27
CA LYS A 246 2.48 24.37 -3.72
C LYS A 246 1.38 24.10 -2.68
N LYS A 247 1.76 23.88 -1.40
CA LYS A 247 0.76 23.65 -0.35
C LYS A 247 -0.20 24.82 -0.25
N THR A 248 -1.49 24.54 -0.29
CA THR A 248 -2.52 25.56 -0.08
C THR A 248 -2.45 26.13 1.35
N LEU A 249 -3.01 27.31 1.58
CA LEU A 249 -3.14 27.87 2.94
C LEU A 249 -3.85 26.90 3.89
N LYS A 250 -4.84 26.15 3.37
CA LYS A 250 -5.56 25.09 4.11
C LYS A 250 -4.61 23.97 4.54
N ASP A 251 -3.69 23.52 3.67
CA ASP A 251 -2.72 22.48 3.99
C ASP A 251 -1.68 22.96 4.99
N GLN A 252 -1.23 24.22 4.86
CA GLN A 252 -0.32 24.84 5.81
C GLN A 252 -0.95 24.91 7.20
N LEU A 253 -2.22 25.33 7.30
CA LEU A 253 -2.96 25.37 8.56
C LEU A 253 -3.15 23.98 9.17
N LYS A 254 -3.53 22.96 8.37
CA LYS A 254 -3.62 21.57 8.82
C LYS A 254 -2.30 21.05 9.36
N ASN A 255 -1.20 21.35 8.67
CA ASN A 255 0.15 20.95 9.12
C ASN A 255 0.55 21.64 10.42
N LEU A 256 0.19 22.93 10.59
CA LEU A 256 0.43 23.67 11.83
C LEU A 256 -0.37 23.04 12.99
N LEU A 257 -1.65 22.78 12.79
CA LEU A 257 -2.51 22.14 13.77
C LEU A 257 -1.99 20.75 14.15
N PHE A 258 -1.52 19.97 13.18
CA PHE A 258 -0.90 18.67 13.44
C PHE A 258 0.37 18.80 14.29
N LYS A 259 1.25 19.76 13.97
CA LYS A 259 2.47 20.02 14.77
C LYS A 259 2.15 20.41 16.22
N LEU A 260 1.07 21.15 16.44
CA LEU A 260 0.67 21.63 17.78
C LEU A 260 -0.08 20.57 18.60
N THR A 261 -0.90 19.76 17.97
CA THR A 261 -1.85 18.88 18.66
C THR A 261 -1.51 17.38 18.53
N GLY A 262 -0.63 17.02 17.60
CA GLY A 262 -0.39 15.63 17.20
C GLY A 262 -1.60 14.97 16.51
N LYS A 263 -2.70 15.71 16.31
CA LYS A 263 -3.95 15.18 15.72
C LYS A 263 -4.17 15.77 14.33
N ARG A 264 -4.59 14.90 13.40
CA ARG A 264 -4.99 15.30 12.06
C ARG A 264 -6.47 15.65 12.03
N LEU A 265 -6.75 16.90 12.21
CA LEU A 265 -8.09 17.44 12.17
C LEU A 265 -8.51 17.67 10.69
N PHE A 266 -9.79 17.35 10.39
CA PHE A 266 -10.41 17.56 9.07
C PHE A 266 -9.84 16.71 7.92
N GLU A 267 -9.15 15.60 8.22
CA GLU A 267 -8.79 14.58 7.23
C GLU A 267 -9.80 13.42 7.28
N TYR A 268 -10.14 12.88 6.11
CA TYR A 268 -10.99 11.68 6.03
C TYR A 268 -10.22 10.50 6.63
N GLN A 269 -10.83 9.81 7.56
CA GLN A 269 -10.31 8.60 8.16
C GLN A 269 -11.19 7.41 7.77
N ASN A 270 -10.57 6.40 7.18
CA ASN A 270 -11.23 5.16 6.79
C ASN A 270 -11.40 4.16 7.95
N TYR A 271 -11.15 4.59 9.19
CA TYR A 271 -11.11 3.80 10.41
C TYR A 271 -11.60 4.60 11.61
N LYS A 272 -11.81 3.90 12.76
CA LYS A 272 -12.07 4.51 14.06
C LYS A 272 -10.92 4.16 15.02
N ILE A 273 -10.18 5.14 15.51
CA ILE A 273 -9.16 4.93 16.57
C ILE A 273 -9.90 4.82 17.91
N ILE A 274 -9.62 3.75 18.66
CA ILE A 274 -10.23 3.47 19.96
C ILE A 274 -9.19 3.30 21.05
#